data_245a5cbe1bac1664b794c7ad7558157e
#
_entry.id   245a5cbe1bac1664b794c7ad7558157e
#
_cell.length_a   1.000
_cell.length_b   1.000
_cell.length_c   1.000
_cell.angle_alpha   90.00
_cell.angle_beta   90.00
_cell.angle_gamma   90.00
#
_symmetry.space_group_name_H-M   'P 1'
#
loop_
_entity.id
_entity.type
_entity.pdbx_description
1 polymer ?
#
loop_
_entity_poly.entity_id
_entity_poly.type
_entity_poly.pdbx_seq_one_letter_code
_entity_poly.pdbx_strand_id
1 'polypeptide(L)'
;ERRRPFLSRYFTQIPEAGRFEFMDSGWMTEIIKDRLFGRLCAKEYKNRIGSVRRFERSLTDNGYLVLKFFFHIPKKEQKKRLKFLLSSPETAWQVDDYDLWENKHYGKCRDAFDTFLEDTSSASSPWYVLDARSRKWAELQVMETLVTAIDIALKNHALTVPLIQNIFPLQKMPKLSEIDLDKTIEPEAYREELKRLQARL
;
A
#
# COMPACT_ATOMS: atom_id res chain seq x y z
N GLU A 1 3.40 -17.36 4.15
CA GLU A 1 3.06 -16.01 3.65
C GLU A 1 2.15 -16.02 2.41
N ARG A 2 2.29 -16.99 1.47
CA ARG A 2 1.46 -17.06 0.25
C ARG A 2 -0.05 -17.24 0.49
N ARG A 3 -0.48 -17.58 1.70
CA ARG A 3 -1.90 -17.79 2.06
C ARG A 3 -2.60 -16.56 2.64
N ARG A 4 -1.88 -15.48 2.92
CA ARG A 4 -2.45 -14.25 3.46
C ARG A 4 -2.62 -13.20 2.38
N PRO A 5 -3.65 -12.34 2.44
CA PRO A 5 -3.78 -11.20 1.54
C PRO A 5 -2.51 -10.33 1.55
N PHE A 6 -2.15 -9.79 0.40
CA PHE A 6 -0.93 -9.00 0.19
C PHE A 6 -0.70 -7.90 1.25
N LEU A 7 -1.77 -7.21 1.68
CA LEU A 7 -1.68 -6.11 2.65
C LEU A 7 -1.84 -6.57 4.11
N SER A 8 -2.06 -7.85 4.38
CA SER A 8 -2.41 -8.33 5.73
C SER A 8 -1.40 -7.97 6.83
N ARG A 9 -0.10 -7.97 6.49
CA ARG A 9 0.95 -7.60 7.45
C ARG A 9 0.91 -6.13 7.86
N TYR A 10 0.41 -5.26 7.00
CA TYR A 10 0.36 -3.83 7.26
C TYR A 10 -0.84 -3.43 8.13
N PHE A 11 -1.91 -4.23 8.15
CA PHE A 11 -3.01 -4.00 9.07
C PHE A 11 -2.59 -4.08 10.55
N THR A 12 -1.59 -4.88 10.86
CA THR A 12 -1.06 -5.00 12.23
C THR A 12 -0.12 -3.86 12.61
N GLN A 13 0.30 -3.04 11.63
CA GLN A 13 1.20 -1.90 11.81
C GLN A 13 0.44 -0.56 11.85
N ILE A 14 -0.88 -0.58 11.69
CA ILE A 14 -1.68 0.65 11.79
C ILE A 14 -1.61 1.16 13.22
N PRO A 15 -1.13 2.40 13.45
CA PRO A 15 -0.98 2.93 14.79
C PRO A 15 -2.32 3.27 15.43
N GLU A 16 -2.36 3.33 16.75
CA GLU A 16 -3.51 3.85 17.48
C GLU A 16 -3.69 5.36 17.23
N ALA A 17 -4.88 5.87 17.50
CA ALA A 17 -5.19 7.29 17.37
C ALA A 17 -4.19 8.16 18.15
N GLY A 18 -3.71 9.23 17.52
CA GLY A 18 -2.73 10.16 18.10
C GLY A 18 -1.27 9.65 18.05
N ARG A 19 -1.00 8.55 17.36
CA ARG A 19 0.35 8.02 17.17
C ARG A 19 0.81 8.13 15.72
N PHE A 20 2.12 8.06 15.53
CA PHE A 20 2.78 8.05 14.22
C PHE A 20 3.40 6.68 13.95
N GLU A 21 3.31 6.24 12.70
CA GLU A 21 4.07 5.09 12.20
C GLU A 21 4.88 5.53 10.99
N PHE A 22 6.18 5.26 11.02
CA PHE A 22 7.09 5.53 9.91
C PHE A 22 7.48 4.21 9.27
N MET A 23 7.07 4.03 8.02
CA MET A 23 7.36 2.81 7.26
C MET A 23 8.47 3.08 6.26
N ASP A 24 9.61 2.42 6.41
CA ASP A 24 10.59 2.33 5.34
C ASP A 24 10.08 1.38 4.26
N SER A 25 9.99 1.89 3.03
CA SER A 25 9.53 1.14 1.85
C SER A 25 8.05 0.69 1.85
N GLY A 26 7.35 0.70 2.96
CA GLY A 26 5.92 0.43 3.06
C GLY A 26 5.40 -0.75 2.21
N TRP A 27 4.14 -0.68 1.80
CA TRP A 27 3.47 -1.70 0.96
C TRP A 27 3.74 -1.58 -0.55
N MET A 28 4.55 -0.62 -0.95
CA MET A 28 4.76 -0.26 -2.36
C MET A 28 5.91 -1.01 -3.03
N THR A 29 7.02 -1.21 -2.31
CA THR A 29 8.28 -1.72 -2.87
C THR A 29 8.15 -3.08 -3.54
N GLU A 30 7.37 -3.99 -2.94
CA GLU A 30 7.17 -5.32 -3.52
C GLU A 30 6.45 -5.28 -4.87
N ILE A 31 5.47 -4.38 -5.02
CA ILE A 31 4.72 -4.26 -6.29
C ILE A 31 5.66 -3.85 -7.41
N ILE A 32 6.53 -2.87 -7.15
CA ILE A 32 7.46 -2.37 -8.16
C ILE A 32 8.52 -3.42 -8.47
N LYS A 33 9.14 -4.03 -7.47
CA LYS A 33 10.12 -5.12 -7.67
C LYS A 33 9.50 -6.25 -8.49
N ASP A 34 8.33 -6.72 -8.12
CA ASP A 34 7.64 -7.80 -8.84
C ASP A 34 7.27 -7.40 -10.29
N ARG A 35 6.90 -6.14 -10.50
CA ARG A 35 6.64 -5.62 -11.84
C ARG A 35 7.89 -5.55 -12.70
N LEU A 36 8.99 -5.04 -12.16
CA LEU A 36 10.28 -4.89 -12.85
C LEU A 36 10.88 -6.24 -13.27
N PHE A 37 10.72 -7.27 -12.42
CA PHE A 37 11.18 -8.62 -12.68
C PHE A 37 10.20 -9.51 -13.45
N GLY A 38 9.06 -8.95 -13.92
CA GLY A 38 8.07 -9.68 -14.68
C GLY A 38 7.30 -10.74 -13.90
N ARG A 39 7.30 -10.65 -12.55
CA ARG A 39 6.58 -11.56 -11.66
C ARG A 39 5.08 -11.22 -11.56
N LEU A 40 4.71 -10.00 -11.98
CA LEU A 40 3.33 -9.54 -12.06
C LEU A 40 2.94 -9.30 -13.51
N CYS A 41 1.89 -9.97 -13.98
CA CYS A 41 1.26 -9.60 -15.24
C CYS A 41 0.48 -8.27 -15.08
N ALA A 42 0.07 -7.67 -16.21
CA ALA A 42 -0.63 -6.38 -16.20
C ALA A 42 -1.94 -6.40 -15.38
N LYS A 43 -2.67 -7.52 -15.42
CA LYS A 43 -3.92 -7.72 -14.65
C LYS A 43 -3.64 -7.78 -13.14
N GLU A 44 -2.63 -8.52 -12.73
CA GLU A 44 -2.24 -8.64 -11.32
C GLU A 44 -1.71 -7.32 -10.77
N TYR A 45 -0.91 -6.61 -11.55
CA TYR A 45 -0.47 -5.26 -11.21
C TYR A 45 -1.66 -4.34 -10.93
N LYS A 46 -2.62 -4.23 -11.85
CA LYS A 46 -3.84 -3.42 -11.67
C LYS A 46 -4.63 -3.83 -10.42
N ASN A 47 -4.73 -5.13 -10.15
CA ASN A 47 -5.42 -5.63 -8.97
C ASN A 47 -4.71 -5.22 -7.67
N ARG A 48 -3.37 -5.30 -7.62
CA ARG A 48 -2.59 -4.86 -6.45
C ARG A 48 -2.68 -3.35 -6.24
N ILE A 49 -2.58 -2.55 -7.31
CA ILE A 49 -2.80 -1.10 -7.24
C ILE A 49 -4.20 -0.77 -6.72
N GLY A 50 -5.23 -1.45 -7.23
CA GLY A 50 -6.60 -1.30 -6.73
C GLY A 50 -6.73 -1.65 -5.24
N SER A 51 -6.00 -2.66 -4.77
CA SER A 51 -5.99 -3.03 -3.33
C SER A 51 -5.30 -1.98 -2.48
N VAL A 52 -4.18 -1.41 -2.95
CA VAL A 52 -3.49 -0.30 -2.27
C VAL A 52 -4.40 0.91 -2.16
N ARG A 53 -5.01 1.33 -3.26
CA ARG A 53 -5.93 2.49 -3.26
C ARG A 53 -7.10 2.31 -2.27
N ARG A 54 -7.68 1.11 -2.20
CA ARG A 54 -8.75 0.81 -1.23
C ARG A 54 -8.26 0.81 0.20
N PHE A 55 -7.07 0.28 0.44
CA PHE A 55 -6.46 0.28 1.76
C PHE A 55 -6.16 1.69 2.26
N GLU A 56 -5.46 2.49 1.46
CA GLU A 56 -5.17 3.90 1.78
C GLU A 56 -6.46 4.70 1.96
N ARG A 57 -7.46 4.45 1.12
CA ARG A 57 -8.76 5.06 1.25
C ARG A 57 -9.44 4.68 2.57
N SER A 58 -9.42 3.41 2.94
CA SER A 58 -9.97 2.97 4.23
C SER A 58 -9.30 3.67 5.41
N LEU A 59 -7.98 3.88 5.36
CA LEU A 59 -7.27 4.62 6.39
C LEU A 59 -7.73 6.08 6.44
N THR A 60 -7.73 6.77 5.32
CA THR A 60 -8.09 8.20 5.27
C THR A 60 -9.56 8.45 5.63
N ASP A 61 -10.48 7.55 5.26
CA ASP A 61 -11.88 7.64 5.64
C ASP A 61 -12.10 7.43 7.16
N ASN A 62 -11.14 6.78 7.84
CA ASN A 62 -11.12 6.62 9.29
C ASN A 62 -10.26 7.68 10.01
N GLY A 63 -9.94 8.78 9.34
CA GLY A 63 -9.24 9.92 9.94
C GLY A 63 -7.72 9.80 10.01
N TYR A 64 -7.12 8.79 9.38
CA TYR A 64 -5.67 8.69 9.28
C TYR A 64 -5.12 9.66 8.23
N LEU A 65 -4.02 10.31 8.55
CA LEU A 65 -3.24 11.11 7.61
C LEU A 65 -2.16 10.20 7.00
N VAL A 66 -2.28 9.94 5.68
CA VAL A 66 -1.33 9.09 4.94
C VAL A 66 -0.47 9.98 4.06
N LEU A 67 0.81 10.09 4.38
CA LEU A 67 1.80 10.85 3.60
C LEU A 67 2.80 9.87 3.00
N LYS A 68 3.09 10.02 1.71
CA LYS A 68 4.01 9.16 0.98
C LYS A 68 5.14 9.99 0.42
N PHE A 69 6.38 9.62 0.75
CA PHE A 69 7.57 10.32 0.29
C PHE A 69 8.39 9.45 -0.66
N PHE A 70 8.74 10.00 -1.80
CA PHE A 70 9.65 9.38 -2.76
C PHE A 70 10.94 10.19 -2.83
N PHE A 71 12.03 9.59 -2.35
CA PHE A 71 13.34 10.22 -2.33
C PHE A 71 14.05 9.98 -3.66
N HIS A 72 14.07 10.99 -4.52
CA HIS A 72 14.67 10.90 -5.83
C HIS A 72 16.12 11.36 -5.83
N ILE A 73 17.01 10.52 -6.40
CA ILE A 73 18.41 10.86 -6.66
C ILE A 73 18.78 10.49 -8.10
N PRO A 74 19.62 11.30 -8.79
CA PRO A 74 20.09 10.97 -10.13
C PRO A 74 20.97 9.71 -10.15
N LYS A 75 20.98 8.99 -11.29
CA LYS A 75 21.79 7.77 -11.50
C LYS A 75 23.25 7.91 -11.04
N LYS A 76 23.87 9.06 -11.35
CA LYS A 76 25.25 9.35 -11.01
C LYS A 76 25.48 9.41 -9.50
N GLU A 77 24.56 10.03 -8.79
CA GLU A 77 24.61 10.14 -7.32
C GLU A 77 24.32 8.78 -6.67
N GLN A 78 23.33 8.03 -7.15
CA GLN A 78 23.06 6.67 -6.69
C GLN A 78 24.34 5.80 -6.84
N LYS A 79 24.97 5.81 -8.01
CA LYS A 79 26.21 5.06 -8.25
C LYS A 79 27.34 5.47 -7.31
N LYS A 80 27.46 6.77 -7.01
CA LYS A 80 28.48 7.27 -6.06
C LYS A 80 28.22 6.74 -4.66
N ARG A 81 26.97 6.76 -4.19
CA ARG A 81 26.59 6.25 -2.86
C ARG A 81 26.79 4.75 -2.75
N LEU A 82 26.39 3.97 -3.75
CA LEU A 82 26.64 2.52 -3.78
C LEU A 82 28.13 2.20 -3.70
N LYS A 83 28.95 2.90 -4.47
CA LYS A 83 30.41 2.72 -4.38
C LYS A 83 30.98 3.05 -3.00
N PHE A 84 30.48 4.12 -2.38
CA PHE A 84 30.89 4.49 -1.03
C PHE A 84 30.52 3.41 -0.01
N LEU A 85 29.29 2.90 -0.04
CA LEU A 85 28.86 1.83 0.86
C LEU A 85 29.65 0.54 0.66
N LEU A 86 29.98 0.19 -0.59
CA LEU A 86 30.77 -1.00 -0.92
C LEU A 86 32.26 -0.87 -0.59
N SER A 87 32.76 0.34 -0.31
CA SER A 87 34.18 0.57 -0.01
C SER A 87 34.60 0.13 1.39
N SER A 88 33.67 -0.11 2.30
CA SER A 88 33.93 -0.60 3.65
C SER A 88 33.14 -1.88 3.95
N PRO A 89 33.77 -2.91 4.54
CA PRO A 89 33.08 -4.11 4.98
C PRO A 89 31.94 -3.82 5.98
N GLU A 90 32.07 -2.77 6.77
CA GLU A 90 31.07 -2.36 7.77
C GLU A 90 29.76 -1.86 7.14
N THR A 91 29.81 -1.37 5.90
CA THR A 91 28.64 -0.81 5.20
C THR A 91 28.25 -1.61 3.96
N ALA A 92 29.10 -2.48 3.46
CA ALA A 92 28.87 -3.24 2.22
C ALA A 92 27.61 -4.13 2.30
N TRP A 93 27.26 -4.62 3.49
CA TRP A 93 26.05 -5.43 3.73
C TRP A 93 24.73 -4.67 3.48
N GLN A 94 24.76 -3.34 3.42
CA GLN A 94 23.61 -2.50 3.13
C GLN A 94 23.24 -2.48 1.65
N VAL A 95 24.12 -2.98 0.78
CA VAL A 95 23.92 -2.99 -0.67
C VAL A 95 23.61 -4.41 -1.11
N ASP A 96 22.42 -4.61 -1.66
CA ASP A 96 22.01 -5.88 -2.23
C ASP A 96 22.17 -5.92 -3.78
N ASP A 97 21.98 -7.10 -4.36
CA ASP A 97 22.06 -7.28 -5.82
C ASP A 97 20.99 -6.47 -6.56
N TYR A 98 19.88 -6.18 -5.91
CA TYR A 98 18.82 -5.35 -6.48
C TYR A 98 19.28 -3.90 -6.65
N ASP A 99 19.97 -3.32 -5.67
CA ASP A 99 20.48 -1.96 -5.73
C ASP A 99 21.45 -1.77 -6.91
N LEU A 100 22.32 -2.75 -7.11
CA LEU A 100 23.27 -2.75 -8.23
C LEU A 100 22.55 -2.91 -9.57
N TRP A 101 21.58 -3.79 -9.62
CA TRP A 101 20.75 -4.01 -10.81
C TRP A 101 19.93 -2.75 -11.14
N GLU A 102 19.33 -2.12 -10.13
CA GLU A 102 18.54 -0.89 -10.27
C GLU A 102 19.38 0.25 -10.85
N ASN A 103 20.58 0.48 -10.33
CA ASN A 103 21.47 1.49 -10.89
C ASN A 103 21.85 1.19 -12.34
N LYS A 104 22.12 -0.08 -12.67
CA LYS A 104 22.42 -0.50 -14.06
C LYS A 104 21.24 -0.20 -14.99
N HIS A 105 20.00 -0.44 -14.54
CA HIS A 105 18.77 -0.31 -15.30
C HIS A 105 17.97 0.94 -14.91
N TYR A 106 18.62 1.96 -14.40
CA TYR A 106 18.03 3.18 -13.82
C TYR A 106 16.89 3.78 -14.65
N GLY A 107 17.03 3.89 -15.98
CA GLY A 107 15.97 4.43 -16.84
C GLY A 107 14.69 3.59 -16.77
N LYS A 108 14.82 2.25 -16.88
CA LYS A 108 13.68 1.32 -16.78
C LYS A 108 13.01 1.41 -15.40
N CYS A 109 13.81 1.52 -14.33
CA CYS A 109 13.29 1.65 -12.97
C CYS A 109 12.57 2.98 -12.78
N ARG A 110 13.16 4.09 -13.24
CA ARG A 110 12.53 5.41 -13.19
C ARG A 110 11.17 5.41 -13.89
N ASP A 111 11.08 4.90 -15.11
CA ASP A 111 9.84 4.88 -15.88
C ASP A 111 8.76 4.00 -15.20
N ALA A 112 9.17 2.92 -14.52
CA ALA A 112 8.27 2.11 -13.71
C ALA A 112 7.81 2.83 -12.44
N PHE A 113 8.69 3.59 -11.78
CA PHE A 113 8.34 4.42 -10.64
C PHE A 113 7.41 5.56 -11.05
N ASP A 114 7.67 6.25 -12.16
CA ASP A 114 6.79 7.32 -12.65
C ASP A 114 5.36 6.81 -12.83
N THR A 115 5.19 5.69 -13.55
CA THR A 115 3.87 5.04 -13.71
C THR A 115 3.24 4.67 -12.37
N PHE A 116 4.04 4.14 -11.44
CA PHE A 116 3.54 3.70 -10.15
C PHE A 116 3.09 4.87 -9.26
N LEU A 117 3.85 5.96 -9.23
CA LEU A 117 3.51 7.18 -8.49
C LEU A 117 2.20 7.78 -9.02
N GLU A 118 2.04 7.84 -10.35
CA GLU A 118 0.79 8.25 -11.00
C GLU A 118 -0.38 7.34 -10.61
N ASP A 119 -0.19 6.03 -10.68
CA ASP A 119 -1.22 5.04 -10.40
C ASP A 119 -1.67 5.02 -8.92
N THR A 120 -0.84 5.52 -8.01
CA THR A 120 -1.09 5.44 -6.56
C THR A 120 -1.18 6.79 -5.87
N SER A 121 -0.99 7.91 -6.55
CA SER A 121 -1.21 9.24 -5.98
C SER A 121 -2.69 9.57 -5.95
N SER A 122 -3.18 10.03 -4.81
CA SER A 122 -4.56 10.52 -4.66
C SER A 122 -4.58 11.79 -3.83
N ALA A 123 -5.67 12.55 -3.90
CA ALA A 123 -5.83 13.77 -3.10
C ALA A 123 -5.82 13.48 -1.59
N SER A 124 -6.30 12.30 -1.17
CA SER A 124 -6.35 11.89 0.23
C SER A 124 -5.07 11.24 0.74
N SER A 125 -4.21 10.73 -0.17
CA SER A 125 -2.91 10.12 0.15
C SER A 125 -1.91 10.43 -0.96
N PRO A 126 -1.40 11.68 -1.02
CA PRO A 126 -0.52 12.13 -2.10
C PRO A 126 0.90 11.60 -1.95
N TRP A 127 1.61 11.52 -3.08
CA TRP A 127 3.05 11.37 -3.12
C TRP A 127 3.74 12.72 -3.12
N TYR A 128 4.79 12.82 -2.31
CA TYR A 128 5.73 13.95 -2.30
C TYR A 128 7.06 13.46 -2.85
N VAL A 129 7.42 13.93 -4.05
CA VAL A 129 8.70 13.60 -4.68
C VAL A 129 9.74 14.61 -4.22
N LEU A 130 10.76 14.15 -3.52
CA LEU A 130 11.76 14.99 -2.87
C LEU A 130 13.13 14.82 -3.52
N ASP A 131 13.86 15.94 -3.72
CA ASP A 131 15.28 15.90 -4.10
C ASP A 131 16.14 15.44 -2.91
N ALA A 132 16.60 14.19 -2.98
CA ALA A 132 17.42 13.58 -1.94
C ALA A 132 18.93 13.60 -2.22
N ARG A 133 19.43 14.45 -3.10
CA ARG A 133 20.87 14.65 -3.30
C ARG A 133 21.53 15.19 -2.03
N SER A 134 20.90 16.15 -1.37
CA SER A 134 21.29 16.61 -0.05
C SER A 134 20.38 16.01 1.03
N ARG A 135 20.96 15.23 1.96
CA ARG A 135 20.21 14.66 3.08
C ARG A 135 19.53 15.73 3.93
N LYS A 136 20.27 16.78 4.28
CA LYS A 136 19.76 17.91 5.09
C LYS A 136 18.58 18.61 4.42
N TRP A 137 18.65 18.76 3.09
CA TRP A 137 17.56 19.35 2.34
C TRP A 137 16.32 18.42 2.30
N ALA A 138 16.53 17.13 2.07
CA ALA A 138 15.45 16.15 2.09
C ALA A 138 14.77 16.07 3.47
N GLU A 139 15.54 16.06 4.56
CA GLU A 139 15.02 16.09 5.94
C GLU A 139 14.16 17.34 6.18
N LEU A 140 14.63 18.52 5.75
CA LEU A 140 13.87 19.77 5.89
C LEU A 140 12.54 19.69 5.12
N GLN A 141 12.55 19.25 3.87
CA GLN A 141 11.34 19.09 3.06
C GLN A 141 10.34 18.10 3.68
N VAL A 142 10.81 16.98 4.24
CA VAL A 142 9.94 16.03 4.95
C VAL A 142 9.28 16.70 6.15
N MET A 143 10.06 17.36 6.99
CA MET A 143 9.54 18.02 8.20
C MET A 143 8.56 19.14 7.86
N GLU A 144 8.87 19.97 6.88
CA GLU A 144 7.99 21.05 6.42
C GLU A 144 6.66 20.51 5.85
N THR A 145 6.75 19.46 5.04
CA THR A 145 5.55 18.77 4.49
C THR A 145 4.71 18.15 5.61
N LEU A 146 5.36 17.49 6.57
CA LEU A 146 4.69 16.84 7.69
C LEU A 146 3.95 17.87 8.57
N VAL A 147 4.62 18.93 8.98
CA VAL A 147 4.02 20.00 9.79
C VAL A 147 2.85 20.64 9.06
N THR A 148 3.04 20.99 7.79
CA THR A 148 1.98 21.59 6.96
C THR A 148 0.77 20.68 6.83
N ALA A 149 0.99 19.39 6.57
CA ALA A 149 -0.10 18.43 6.42
C ALA A 149 -0.86 18.20 7.73
N ILE A 150 -0.16 18.16 8.87
CA ILE A 150 -0.79 18.06 10.20
C ILE A 150 -1.60 19.31 10.49
N ASP A 151 -1.07 20.50 10.25
CA ASP A 151 -1.77 21.77 10.48
C ASP A 151 -3.06 21.85 9.65
N ILE A 152 -3.02 21.41 8.38
CA ILE A 152 -4.18 21.34 7.52
C ILE A 152 -5.19 20.33 8.07
N ALA A 153 -4.74 19.15 8.46
CA ALA A 153 -5.61 18.10 8.99
C ALA A 153 -6.32 18.56 10.29
N LEU A 154 -5.60 19.21 11.20
CA LEU A 154 -6.17 19.75 12.43
C LEU A 154 -7.21 20.84 12.17
N LYS A 155 -6.95 21.73 11.21
CA LYS A 155 -7.91 22.79 10.81
C LYS A 155 -9.14 22.22 10.13
N ASN A 156 -8.99 21.15 9.34
CA ASN A 156 -10.08 20.54 8.57
C ASN A 156 -10.84 19.47 9.35
N HIS A 157 -10.45 19.16 10.58
CA HIS A 157 -11.14 18.13 11.40
C HIS A 157 -12.63 18.49 11.67
N ALA A 158 -13.04 19.71 11.36
CA ALA A 158 -14.43 20.18 11.42
C ALA A 158 -15.20 20.00 10.09
N LEU A 159 -14.54 19.61 9.01
CA LEU A 159 -15.16 19.47 7.70
C LEU A 159 -15.53 18.00 7.45
N THR A 160 -16.84 17.75 7.41
CA THR A 160 -17.42 16.45 7.03
C THR A 160 -16.77 15.93 5.75
N VAL A 161 -16.18 14.74 5.83
CA VAL A 161 -15.66 14.02 4.66
C VAL A 161 -16.81 13.79 3.68
N PRO A 162 -16.70 14.17 2.41
CA PRO A 162 -17.76 13.89 1.44
C PRO A 162 -17.98 12.39 1.34
N LEU A 163 -19.24 11.97 1.51
CA LEU A 163 -19.66 10.58 1.31
C LEU A 163 -19.28 10.14 -0.10
N ILE A 164 -18.37 9.20 -0.19
CA ILE A 164 -17.98 8.63 -1.47
C ILE A 164 -19.03 7.66 -1.93
N GLN A 165 -19.45 7.85 -3.16
CA GLN A 165 -20.29 6.88 -3.84
C GLN A 165 -19.61 5.51 -3.79
N ASN A 166 -20.33 4.52 -3.28
CA ASN A 166 -19.87 3.14 -3.23
C ASN A 166 -19.45 2.68 -4.65
N ILE A 167 -18.19 2.35 -4.81
CA ILE A 167 -17.65 1.83 -6.07
C ILE A 167 -18.22 0.43 -6.38
N PHE A 168 -18.76 -0.24 -5.36
CA PHE A 168 -19.37 -1.56 -5.50
C PHE A 168 -20.88 -1.43 -5.41
N PRO A 169 -21.63 -1.91 -6.42
CA PRO A 169 -23.09 -1.96 -6.32
C PRO A 169 -23.48 -2.83 -5.13
N LEU A 170 -24.35 -2.30 -4.29
CA LEU A 170 -24.90 -3.08 -3.18
C LEU A 170 -25.74 -4.22 -3.73
N GLN A 171 -25.54 -5.43 -3.20
CA GLN A 171 -26.39 -6.55 -3.51
C GLN A 171 -27.75 -6.34 -2.87
N LYS A 172 -28.81 -6.49 -3.69
CA LYS A 172 -30.19 -6.43 -3.18
C LYS A 172 -30.40 -7.62 -2.23
N MET A 173 -30.69 -7.29 -0.98
CA MET A 173 -31.02 -8.31 0.04
C MET A 173 -32.54 -8.40 0.19
N PRO A 174 -33.08 -9.62 0.43
CA PRO A 174 -34.50 -9.77 0.80
C PRO A 174 -34.73 -9.10 2.14
N LYS A 175 -35.94 -8.59 2.36
CA LYS A 175 -36.36 -8.13 3.69
C LYS A 175 -36.45 -9.33 4.64
N LEU A 176 -36.17 -9.10 5.92
CA LEU A 176 -36.27 -10.17 6.92
C LEU A 176 -37.70 -10.77 6.97
N SER A 177 -38.73 -9.96 6.68
CA SER A 177 -40.12 -10.41 6.59
C SER A 177 -40.41 -11.32 5.38
N GLU A 178 -39.52 -11.36 4.40
CA GLU A 178 -39.60 -12.19 3.19
C GLU A 178 -38.87 -13.53 3.35
N ILE A 179 -38.16 -13.71 4.47
CA ILE A 179 -37.44 -14.95 4.77
C ILE A 179 -38.42 -16.00 5.27
N ASP A 180 -38.47 -17.13 4.59
CA ASP A 180 -39.24 -18.29 5.02
C ASP A 180 -38.55 -18.95 6.23
N LEU A 181 -39.16 -18.82 7.39
CA LEU A 181 -38.68 -19.37 8.67
C LEU A 181 -39.27 -20.76 9.01
N ASP A 182 -40.17 -21.26 8.17
CA ASP A 182 -40.85 -22.54 8.43
C ASP A 182 -40.12 -23.73 7.81
N LYS A 183 -38.95 -23.48 7.20
CA LYS A 183 -38.14 -24.54 6.61
C LYS A 183 -37.53 -25.42 7.69
N THR A 184 -37.86 -26.69 7.64
CA THR A 184 -37.28 -27.74 8.48
C THR A 184 -36.66 -28.84 7.62
N ILE A 185 -35.73 -29.54 8.19
CA ILE A 185 -35.13 -30.72 7.54
C ILE A 185 -35.17 -31.90 8.52
N GLU A 186 -35.52 -33.08 8.00
CA GLU A 186 -35.51 -34.29 8.81
C GLU A 186 -34.12 -34.64 9.34
N PRO A 187 -33.98 -35.11 10.59
CA PRO A 187 -32.67 -35.30 11.25
C PRO A 187 -31.74 -36.24 10.48
N GLU A 188 -32.25 -37.24 9.78
CA GLU A 188 -31.44 -38.18 8.98
C GLU A 188 -30.91 -37.47 7.73
N ALA A 189 -31.76 -36.81 6.99
CA ALA A 189 -31.41 -36.06 5.79
C ALA A 189 -30.41 -34.95 6.10
N TYR A 190 -30.54 -34.30 7.25
CA TYR A 190 -29.57 -33.32 7.75
C TYR A 190 -28.18 -33.91 7.96
N ARG A 191 -28.11 -35.09 8.60
CA ARG A 191 -26.82 -35.75 8.89
C ARG A 191 -26.10 -36.18 7.61
N GLU A 192 -26.83 -36.74 6.65
CA GLU A 192 -26.29 -37.15 5.37
C GLU A 192 -25.75 -35.94 4.57
N GLU A 193 -26.56 -34.90 4.46
CA GLU A 193 -26.16 -33.69 3.72
C GLU A 193 -24.99 -32.97 4.37
N LEU A 194 -25.00 -32.86 5.71
CA LEU A 194 -23.88 -32.26 6.45
C LEU A 194 -22.59 -33.04 6.22
N LYS A 195 -22.64 -34.38 6.30
CA LYS A 195 -21.47 -35.24 6.04
C LYS A 195 -20.97 -35.09 4.59
N ARG A 196 -21.88 -34.98 3.63
CA ARG A 196 -21.54 -34.76 2.22
C ARG A 196 -20.84 -33.41 2.01
N LEU A 197 -21.33 -32.34 2.67
CA LEU A 197 -20.75 -31.00 2.56
C LEU A 197 -19.39 -30.92 3.25
N GLN A 198 -19.25 -31.53 4.44
CA GLN A 198 -17.99 -31.58 5.16
C GLN A 198 -16.88 -32.34 4.40
N ALA A 199 -17.25 -33.40 3.65
CA ALA A 199 -16.30 -34.16 2.83
C ALA A 199 -15.79 -33.36 1.60
N ARG A 200 -16.43 -32.25 1.25
CA ARG A 200 -16.05 -31.36 0.13
C ARG A 200 -15.23 -30.15 0.56
N LEU A 201 -15.14 -29.87 1.88
CA LEU A 201 -14.29 -28.86 2.49
C LEU A 201 -12.87 -29.37 2.69
#